data_15ba17e734fe8a59577b3771f1d5c533
#
_entry.id   15ba17e734fe8a59577b3771f1d5c533
#
_cell.length_a   1.000
_cell.length_b   1.000
_cell.length_c   1.000
_cell.angle_alpha   90.00
_cell.angle_beta   90.00
_cell.angle_gamma   90.00
#
_symmetry.space_group_name_H-M   'P 1'
#
loop_
_entity.id
_entity.type
_entity.pdbx_description
1 polymer ?
#
loop_
_entity_poly.entity_id
_entity_poly.type
_entity_poly.pdbx_seq_one_letter_code
_entity_poly.pdbx_strand_id
1 'polypeptide(L)'
;CKLLKEHGHTVIGWDTEIHNETNDITGYCDEYYNIDVTSRAVCGIYDAVVHLAGRSVVPQSLIEPTEYYRVNVMGTANLLEKISTPHVLFASTSSAWEMASPYARSKVAAEDVIKEKADGYTIFRFFNVSGTDGVNHQLGDPTHLIRIAAEAASGRRDKVEIYGTDYETRDGTCVRDYIHVVDLSNAILNAIESGPTNTPYECLGSNTGYSVREVLQTMQEVTGKKLNIIEAPRREGDAVSSVVDTLSKHVTLTKSIEDMCL
;
A
#
# COMPACT_ATOMS: atom_id res chain seq x y z
N CYS A 1 9.20 -7.62 -6.58
CA CYS A 1 9.82 -8.69 -7.41
C CYS A 1 11.01 -8.14 -8.21
N LYS A 2 10.84 -7.17 -9.13
CA LYS A 2 11.90 -6.63 -10.00
C LYS A 2 13.18 -6.28 -9.23
N LEU A 3 13.09 -5.43 -8.21
CA LEU A 3 14.23 -5.00 -7.39
C LEU A 3 14.97 -6.19 -6.73
N LEU A 4 14.25 -7.16 -6.20
CA LEU A 4 14.82 -8.37 -5.61
C LEU A 4 15.60 -9.20 -6.65
N LYS A 5 15.06 -9.34 -7.87
CA LYS A 5 15.77 -10.00 -8.97
C LYS A 5 17.06 -9.28 -9.35
N GLU A 6 17.01 -7.95 -9.45
CA GLU A 6 18.19 -7.11 -9.74
C GLU A 6 19.28 -7.26 -8.68
N HIS A 7 18.93 -7.63 -7.44
CA HIS A 7 19.87 -7.91 -6.33
C HIS A 7 20.20 -9.40 -6.17
N GLY A 8 19.86 -10.24 -7.15
CA GLY A 8 20.26 -11.64 -7.21
C GLY A 8 19.45 -12.61 -6.35
N HIS A 9 18.31 -12.18 -5.83
CA HIS A 9 17.40 -13.08 -5.11
C HIS A 9 16.61 -13.99 -6.08
N THR A 10 16.35 -15.22 -5.64
CA THR A 10 15.33 -16.07 -6.26
C THR A 10 13.96 -15.66 -5.76
N VAL A 11 13.08 -15.25 -6.66
CA VAL A 11 11.78 -14.68 -6.33
C VAL A 11 10.65 -15.60 -6.75
N ILE A 12 9.84 -16.03 -5.78
CA ILE A 12 8.64 -16.84 -6.00
C ILE A 12 7.42 -15.96 -5.70
N GLY A 13 6.60 -15.70 -6.70
CA GLY A 13 5.40 -14.86 -6.60
C GLY A 13 4.14 -15.69 -6.38
N TRP A 14 3.29 -15.24 -5.44
CA TRP A 14 1.94 -15.78 -5.24
C TRP A 14 0.91 -14.65 -5.28
N ASP A 15 -0.15 -14.82 -6.06
CA ASP A 15 -1.29 -13.91 -6.13
C ASP A 15 -2.55 -14.67 -6.54
N THR A 16 -3.71 -14.09 -6.31
CA THR A 16 -5.00 -14.58 -6.79
C THR A 16 -5.32 -14.14 -8.21
N GLU A 17 -4.57 -13.16 -8.74
CA GLU A 17 -4.78 -12.63 -10.07
C GLU A 17 -4.10 -13.51 -11.13
N ILE A 18 -4.79 -13.69 -12.26
CA ILE A 18 -4.19 -14.31 -13.44
C ILE A 18 -3.54 -13.20 -14.24
N HIS A 19 -2.20 -13.19 -14.28
CA HIS A 19 -1.47 -12.23 -15.08
C HIS A 19 -1.64 -12.52 -16.58
N ASN A 20 -1.96 -11.47 -17.32
CA ASN A 20 -2.07 -11.50 -18.78
C ASN A 20 -1.00 -10.58 -19.41
N GLU A 21 -0.96 -10.49 -20.74
CA GLU A 21 0.05 -9.71 -21.47
C GLU A 21 0.14 -8.22 -21.05
N THR A 22 -0.90 -7.68 -20.42
CA THR A 22 -0.93 -6.28 -19.97
C THR A 22 -0.46 -6.11 -18.52
N ASN A 23 -0.36 -7.21 -17.74
CA ASN A 23 -0.03 -7.21 -16.30
C ASN A 23 1.02 -8.28 -15.98
N ASP A 24 1.94 -8.53 -16.91
CA ASP A 24 2.91 -9.61 -16.76
C ASP A 24 4.00 -9.25 -15.74
N ILE A 25 3.84 -9.75 -14.50
CA ILE A 25 4.90 -9.74 -13.49
C ILE A 25 5.76 -11.02 -13.53
N THR A 26 5.44 -11.98 -14.42
CA THR A 26 6.16 -13.25 -14.50
C THR A 26 7.62 -13.03 -14.88
N GLY A 27 7.93 -11.99 -15.66
CA GLY A 27 9.31 -11.57 -15.97
C GLY A 27 10.12 -11.10 -14.76
N TYR A 28 9.47 -10.83 -13.61
CA TYR A 28 10.12 -10.39 -12.35
C TYR A 28 10.11 -11.45 -11.25
N CYS A 29 9.61 -12.65 -11.55
CA CYS A 29 9.64 -13.81 -10.67
C CYS A 29 10.37 -14.97 -11.36
N ASP A 30 11.06 -15.82 -10.59
CA ASP A 30 11.60 -17.08 -11.12
C ASP A 30 10.49 -18.11 -11.26
N GLU A 31 9.54 -18.08 -10.34
CA GLU A 31 8.32 -18.88 -10.36
C GLU A 31 7.12 -18.02 -9.94
N TYR A 32 5.96 -18.32 -10.53
CA TYR A 32 4.71 -17.65 -10.19
C TYR A 32 3.57 -18.65 -10.07
N TYR A 33 2.79 -18.51 -9.00
CA TYR A 33 1.66 -19.39 -8.71
C TYR A 33 0.39 -18.61 -8.42
N ASN A 34 -0.73 -19.01 -9.04
CA ASN A 34 -2.05 -18.48 -8.69
C ASN A 34 -2.53 -19.16 -7.40
N ILE A 35 -2.30 -18.52 -6.27
CA ILE A 35 -2.61 -19.06 -4.94
C ILE A 35 -3.30 -17.99 -4.09
N ASP A 36 -4.51 -18.31 -3.60
CA ASP A 36 -5.16 -17.56 -2.53
C ASP A 36 -4.47 -17.89 -1.20
N VAL A 37 -4.03 -16.89 -0.46
CA VAL A 37 -3.38 -17.03 0.85
C VAL A 37 -4.24 -17.78 1.88
N THR A 38 -5.56 -17.83 1.68
CA THR A 38 -6.50 -18.60 2.52
C THR A 38 -6.63 -20.06 2.09
N SER A 39 -6.00 -20.47 1.00
CA SER A 39 -6.11 -21.83 0.45
C SER A 39 -5.20 -22.83 1.15
N ARG A 40 -5.45 -24.13 0.90
CA ARG A 40 -4.60 -25.21 1.39
C ARG A 40 -3.31 -25.38 0.56
N ALA A 41 -3.21 -24.71 -0.60
CA ALA A 41 -2.06 -24.80 -1.49
C ALA A 41 -0.83 -24.03 -1.00
N VAL A 42 -1.02 -23.13 -0.02
CA VAL A 42 0.08 -22.39 0.62
C VAL A 42 1.03 -23.39 1.31
N CYS A 43 2.30 -23.45 0.90
CA CYS A 43 3.33 -24.26 1.56
C CYS A 43 4.72 -23.88 1.03
N GLY A 44 5.76 -24.15 1.80
CA GLY A 44 7.16 -24.03 1.35
C GLY A 44 8.12 -23.62 2.46
N ILE A 45 9.41 -23.59 2.08
CA ILE A 45 10.51 -23.12 2.93
C ILE A 45 11.20 -21.98 2.18
N TYR A 46 11.32 -20.82 2.83
CA TYR A 46 11.84 -19.60 2.24
C TYR A 46 12.77 -18.88 3.21
N ASP A 47 13.78 -18.18 2.70
CA ASP A 47 14.68 -17.35 3.53
C ASP A 47 13.97 -16.10 4.07
N ALA A 48 13.05 -15.53 3.28
CA ALA A 48 12.17 -14.45 3.72
C ALA A 48 10.83 -14.51 2.97
N VAL A 49 9.78 -14.03 3.61
CA VAL A 49 8.44 -13.90 3.00
C VAL A 49 7.95 -12.46 3.11
N VAL A 50 7.67 -11.84 1.97
CA VAL A 50 7.05 -10.52 1.90
C VAL A 50 5.54 -10.68 1.75
N HIS A 51 4.82 -10.55 2.85
CA HIS A 51 3.37 -10.75 2.91
C HIS A 51 2.63 -9.46 2.59
N LEU A 52 2.31 -9.26 1.30
CA LEU A 52 1.54 -8.13 0.78
C LEU A 52 0.07 -8.51 0.54
N ALA A 53 -0.25 -9.80 0.49
CA ALA A 53 -1.61 -10.28 0.21
C ALA A 53 -2.60 -9.76 1.26
N GLY A 54 -3.72 -9.19 0.78
CA GLY A 54 -4.75 -8.66 1.65
C GLY A 54 -5.74 -7.76 0.92
N ARG A 55 -6.91 -7.57 1.52
CA ARG A 55 -7.90 -6.58 1.05
C ARG A 55 -7.61 -5.24 1.70
N SER A 56 -7.62 -4.14 0.93
CA SER A 56 -7.14 -2.82 1.37
C SER A 56 -8.12 -1.65 1.16
N VAL A 57 -9.29 -1.87 0.53
CA VAL A 57 -10.24 -0.82 0.17
C VAL A 57 -11.13 -0.48 1.36
N VAL A 58 -10.89 0.66 2.04
CA VAL A 58 -11.60 1.06 3.27
C VAL A 58 -13.12 1.10 3.11
N PRO A 59 -13.72 1.78 2.11
CA PRO A 59 -15.18 1.79 1.94
C PRO A 59 -15.78 0.39 1.76
N GLN A 60 -15.11 -0.48 1.02
CA GLN A 60 -15.57 -1.85 0.82
C GLN A 60 -15.52 -2.66 2.12
N SER A 61 -14.59 -2.38 3.02
CA SER A 61 -14.50 -3.06 4.32
C SER A 61 -15.73 -2.81 5.20
N LEU A 62 -16.42 -1.69 5.03
CA LEU A 62 -17.67 -1.38 5.75
C LEU A 62 -18.83 -2.22 5.24
N ILE A 63 -18.80 -2.60 3.97
CA ILE A 63 -19.86 -3.41 3.32
C ILE A 63 -19.61 -4.90 3.55
N GLU A 64 -18.37 -5.35 3.46
CA GLU A 64 -17.97 -6.77 3.52
C GLU A 64 -16.95 -7.05 4.64
N PRO A 65 -17.22 -6.70 5.90
CA PRO A 65 -16.22 -6.79 6.97
C PRO A 65 -15.66 -8.19 7.18
N THR A 66 -16.50 -9.22 7.07
CA THR A 66 -16.12 -10.62 7.25
C THR A 66 -15.02 -11.05 6.26
N GLU A 67 -15.12 -10.61 5.00
CA GLU A 67 -14.12 -10.91 3.98
C GLU A 67 -12.75 -10.29 4.28
N TYR A 68 -12.73 -9.11 4.90
CA TYR A 68 -11.48 -8.50 5.35
C TYR A 68 -10.81 -9.30 6.47
N TYR A 69 -11.58 -9.78 7.45
CA TYR A 69 -11.04 -10.68 8.48
C TYR A 69 -10.63 -12.03 7.91
N ARG A 70 -11.42 -12.60 7.00
CA ARG A 70 -11.08 -13.88 6.36
C ARG A 70 -9.74 -13.79 5.62
N VAL A 71 -9.56 -12.79 4.77
CA VAL A 71 -8.34 -12.67 3.95
C VAL A 71 -7.16 -12.16 4.79
N ASN A 72 -7.34 -11.04 5.51
CA ASN A 72 -6.23 -10.37 6.18
C ASN A 72 -5.77 -11.10 7.44
N VAL A 73 -6.67 -11.74 8.21
CA VAL A 73 -6.32 -12.41 9.47
C VAL A 73 -6.16 -13.92 9.27
N MET A 74 -7.21 -14.58 8.76
CA MET A 74 -7.15 -16.03 8.56
C MET A 74 -6.14 -16.42 7.47
N GLY A 75 -6.01 -15.61 6.40
CA GLY A 75 -4.98 -15.78 5.39
C GLY A 75 -3.57 -15.65 5.95
N THR A 76 -3.31 -14.65 6.80
CA THR A 76 -2.03 -14.51 7.52
C THR A 76 -1.74 -15.70 8.42
N ALA A 77 -2.72 -16.14 9.22
CA ALA A 77 -2.56 -17.30 10.09
C ALA A 77 -2.28 -18.58 9.28
N ASN A 78 -3.01 -18.80 8.18
CA ASN A 78 -2.80 -19.94 7.30
C ASN A 78 -1.41 -19.92 6.64
N LEU A 79 -0.95 -18.74 6.20
CA LEU A 79 0.39 -18.54 5.67
C LEU A 79 1.44 -19.03 6.69
N LEU A 80 1.39 -18.50 7.92
CA LEU A 80 2.36 -18.82 8.98
C LEU A 80 2.30 -20.27 9.48
N GLU A 81 1.17 -20.96 9.29
CA GLU A 81 1.05 -22.40 9.62
C GLU A 81 1.65 -23.31 8.54
N LYS A 82 1.78 -22.84 7.32
CA LYS A 82 2.11 -23.66 6.13
C LYS A 82 3.49 -23.39 5.55
N ILE A 83 4.07 -22.25 5.87
CA ILE A 83 5.41 -21.90 5.43
C ILE A 83 6.41 -22.03 6.59
N SER A 84 7.68 -22.29 6.23
CA SER A 84 8.81 -22.17 7.16
C SER A 84 9.71 -21.04 6.66
N THR A 85 9.91 -20.01 7.49
CA THR A 85 10.78 -18.86 7.16
C THR A 85 11.30 -18.24 8.44
N PRO A 86 12.57 -17.81 8.50
CA PRO A 86 13.10 -17.07 9.63
C PRO A 86 12.67 -15.60 9.63
N HIS A 87 12.07 -15.09 8.54
CA HIS A 87 11.73 -13.68 8.43
C HIS A 87 10.44 -13.43 7.63
N VAL A 88 9.43 -12.88 8.29
CA VAL A 88 8.18 -12.41 7.69
C VAL A 88 8.16 -10.89 7.65
N LEU A 89 8.11 -10.29 6.46
CA LEU A 89 7.85 -8.86 6.27
C LEU A 89 6.37 -8.66 5.98
N PHE A 90 5.69 -7.89 6.81
CA PHE A 90 4.24 -7.70 6.70
C PHE A 90 3.86 -6.28 6.35
N ALA A 91 3.07 -6.14 5.28
CA ALA A 91 2.45 -4.89 4.90
C ALA A 91 1.24 -4.59 5.78
N SER A 92 1.40 -3.76 6.79
CA SER A 92 0.34 -3.17 7.59
C SER A 92 -0.03 -1.77 7.07
N THR A 93 -0.72 -0.96 7.85
CA THR A 93 -1.30 0.32 7.43
C THR A 93 -1.17 1.39 8.50
N SER A 94 -1.00 2.65 8.09
CA SER A 94 -1.09 3.81 8.98
C SER A 94 -2.46 3.93 9.67
N SER A 95 -3.53 3.46 9.05
CA SER A 95 -4.88 3.43 9.66
C SER A 95 -4.99 2.53 10.91
N ALA A 96 -3.95 1.74 11.21
CA ALA A 96 -3.87 0.88 12.38
C ALA A 96 -3.93 1.65 13.72
N TRP A 97 -3.58 2.94 13.75
CA TRP A 97 -3.69 3.75 14.97
C TRP A 97 -5.12 4.10 15.34
N GLU A 98 -5.93 4.45 14.37
CA GLU A 98 -7.31 4.88 14.61
C GLU A 98 -8.29 3.70 14.68
N MET A 99 -7.98 2.59 13.98
CA MET A 99 -8.83 1.40 13.87
C MET A 99 -10.29 1.70 13.50
N ALA A 100 -10.50 2.80 12.75
CA ALA A 100 -11.84 3.31 12.45
C ALA A 100 -12.66 2.43 11.49
N SER A 101 -12.01 1.51 10.77
CA SER A 101 -12.65 0.63 9.79
C SER A 101 -12.36 -0.85 10.04
N PRO A 102 -13.19 -1.77 9.52
CA PRO A 102 -12.90 -3.21 9.53
C PRO A 102 -11.57 -3.55 8.87
N TYR A 103 -11.19 -2.84 7.79
CA TYR A 103 -9.87 -2.95 7.19
C TYR A 103 -8.75 -2.69 8.21
N ALA A 104 -8.78 -1.53 8.87
CA ALA A 104 -7.74 -1.18 9.84
C ALA A 104 -7.67 -2.19 10.99
N ARG A 105 -8.82 -2.58 11.55
CA ARG A 105 -8.90 -3.58 12.62
C ARG A 105 -8.39 -4.96 12.18
N SER A 106 -8.69 -5.39 10.95
CA SER A 106 -8.19 -6.66 10.42
C SER A 106 -6.67 -6.66 10.22
N LYS A 107 -6.08 -5.52 9.83
CA LYS A 107 -4.62 -5.39 9.71
C LYS A 107 -3.95 -5.44 11.08
N VAL A 108 -4.50 -4.78 12.11
CA VAL A 108 -3.99 -4.87 13.50
C VAL A 108 -4.07 -6.30 14.02
N ALA A 109 -5.20 -6.98 13.84
CA ALA A 109 -5.34 -8.38 14.24
C ALA A 109 -4.34 -9.31 13.51
N ALA A 110 -4.01 -9.02 12.25
CA ALA A 110 -2.97 -9.75 11.53
C ALA A 110 -1.55 -9.44 12.07
N GLU A 111 -1.27 -8.17 12.48
CA GLU A 111 -0.01 -7.85 13.18
C GLU A 111 0.15 -8.70 14.45
N ASP A 112 -0.92 -8.89 15.22
CA ASP A 112 -0.88 -9.68 16.45
C ASP A 112 -0.61 -11.16 16.14
N VAL A 113 -1.26 -11.73 15.12
CA VAL A 113 -0.99 -13.11 14.65
C VAL A 113 0.49 -13.28 14.28
N ILE A 114 1.09 -12.30 13.58
CA ILE A 114 2.50 -12.36 13.19
C ILE A 114 3.41 -12.31 14.42
N LYS A 115 3.17 -11.40 15.35
CA LYS A 115 3.95 -11.26 16.59
C LYS A 115 3.91 -12.53 17.46
N GLU A 116 2.80 -13.27 17.43
CA GLU A 116 2.63 -14.50 18.20
C GLU A 116 3.21 -15.74 17.54
N LYS A 117 3.23 -15.80 16.18
CA LYS A 117 3.51 -17.04 15.46
C LYS A 117 4.81 -17.03 14.63
N ALA A 118 5.30 -15.87 14.20
CA ALA A 118 6.51 -15.81 13.38
C ALA A 118 7.78 -15.87 14.25
N ASP A 119 8.77 -16.65 13.80
CA ASP A 119 10.09 -16.72 14.45
C ASP A 119 10.83 -15.39 14.40
N GLY A 120 10.71 -14.68 13.28
CA GLY A 120 11.22 -13.33 13.09
C GLY A 120 10.34 -12.53 12.15
N TYR A 121 10.16 -11.24 12.44
CA TYR A 121 9.29 -10.40 11.65
C TYR A 121 9.77 -8.95 11.55
N THR A 122 9.31 -8.28 10.48
CA THR A 122 9.33 -6.83 10.30
C THR A 122 7.93 -6.39 9.85
N ILE A 123 7.26 -5.56 10.64
CA ILE A 123 5.92 -5.05 10.32
C ILE A 123 6.06 -3.62 9.85
N PHE A 124 5.64 -3.35 8.61
CA PHE A 124 5.62 -2.02 8.04
C PHE A 124 4.20 -1.44 8.00
N ARG A 125 3.96 -0.33 8.67
CA ARG A 125 2.74 0.48 8.52
C ARG A 125 2.95 1.47 7.39
N PHE A 126 2.38 1.14 6.23
CA PHE A 126 2.45 1.98 5.03
C PHE A 126 1.53 3.18 5.14
N PHE A 127 2.03 4.35 4.74
CA PHE A 127 1.24 5.51 4.41
C PHE A 127 0.77 5.42 2.94
N ASN A 128 0.36 6.53 2.31
CA ASN A 128 -0.18 6.43 0.96
C ASN A 128 0.95 6.19 -0.04
N VAL A 129 0.94 5.01 -0.65
CA VAL A 129 1.94 4.66 -1.66
C VAL A 129 1.57 5.33 -2.98
N SER A 130 2.55 5.96 -3.63
CA SER A 130 2.39 6.69 -4.89
C SER A 130 3.61 6.53 -5.80
N GLY A 131 3.51 7.02 -7.02
CA GLY A 131 4.59 6.92 -8.00
C GLY A 131 4.61 5.58 -8.74
N THR A 132 5.58 5.44 -9.61
CA THR A 132 5.86 4.25 -10.43
C THR A 132 7.37 4.10 -10.60
N ASP A 133 7.84 2.95 -11.02
CA ASP A 133 9.23 2.72 -11.41
C ASP A 133 9.50 3.02 -12.89
N GLY A 134 8.57 3.71 -13.57
CA GLY A 134 8.61 4.02 -15.00
C GLY A 134 8.12 2.90 -15.90
N VAL A 135 7.83 1.72 -15.36
CA VAL A 135 7.34 0.54 -16.11
C VAL A 135 6.07 0.01 -15.47
N ASN A 136 6.11 -0.24 -14.17
CA ASN A 136 5.00 -0.82 -13.43
C ASN A 136 4.11 0.27 -12.83
N HIS A 137 2.80 0.06 -12.87
CA HIS A 137 1.81 0.99 -12.34
C HIS A 137 0.72 0.24 -11.57
N GLN A 138 -0.04 0.96 -10.76
CA GLN A 138 -1.16 0.40 -10.02
C GLN A 138 -2.21 -0.19 -10.98
N LEU A 139 -2.59 -1.43 -10.74
CA LEU A 139 -3.63 -2.14 -11.48
C LEU A 139 -5.03 -1.93 -10.87
N GLY A 140 -6.06 -2.37 -11.60
CA GLY A 140 -7.45 -2.31 -11.15
C GLY A 140 -8.03 -0.88 -11.13
N ASP A 141 -9.20 -0.73 -10.53
CA ASP A 141 -9.89 0.55 -10.43
C ASP A 141 -9.14 1.51 -9.51
N PRO A 142 -9.00 2.80 -9.90
CA PRO A 142 -8.27 3.78 -9.10
C PRO A 142 -9.06 4.13 -7.84
N THR A 143 -8.44 3.90 -6.69
CA THR A 143 -8.99 4.24 -5.37
C THR A 143 -8.19 5.33 -4.66
N HIS A 144 -6.95 5.58 -5.09
CA HIS A 144 -6.04 6.55 -4.49
C HIS A 144 -6.06 7.90 -5.22
N LEU A 145 -5.99 9.00 -4.44
CA LEU A 145 -6.13 10.37 -4.90
C LEU A 145 -5.20 10.70 -6.09
N ILE A 146 -3.90 10.39 -5.98
CA ILE A 146 -2.91 10.75 -7.01
C ILE A 146 -3.26 10.08 -8.34
N ARG A 147 -3.61 8.79 -8.34
CA ARG A 147 -4.02 8.10 -9.56
C ARG A 147 -5.32 8.64 -10.15
N ILE A 148 -6.32 8.92 -9.31
CA ILE A 148 -7.59 9.54 -9.73
C ILE A 148 -7.32 10.91 -10.39
N ALA A 149 -6.43 11.71 -9.80
CA ALA A 149 -6.06 13.01 -10.32
C ALA A 149 -5.26 12.90 -11.64
N ALA A 150 -4.35 11.91 -11.77
CA ALA A 150 -3.62 11.63 -13.00
C ALA A 150 -4.55 11.19 -14.14
N GLU A 151 -5.55 10.35 -13.86
CA GLU A 151 -6.58 9.98 -14.84
C GLU A 151 -7.40 11.19 -15.30
N ALA A 152 -7.73 12.11 -14.36
CA ALA A 152 -8.44 13.33 -14.72
C ALA A 152 -7.55 14.27 -15.56
N ALA A 153 -6.26 14.42 -15.20
CA ALA A 153 -5.31 15.22 -15.98
C ALA A 153 -5.08 14.67 -17.38
N SER A 154 -5.11 13.33 -17.56
CA SER A 154 -5.00 12.67 -18.86
C SER A 154 -6.31 12.62 -19.66
N GLY A 155 -7.42 13.11 -19.11
CA GLY A 155 -8.73 13.08 -19.76
C GLY A 155 -9.45 11.72 -19.72
N ARG A 156 -8.92 10.74 -18.98
CA ARG A 156 -9.57 9.44 -18.77
C ARG A 156 -10.69 9.48 -17.74
N ARG A 157 -10.79 10.59 -16.99
CA ARG A 157 -11.81 10.84 -15.96
C ARG A 157 -12.30 12.29 -16.06
N ASP A 158 -13.61 12.50 -15.98
CA ASP A 158 -14.23 13.81 -16.14
C ASP A 158 -14.06 14.73 -14.93
N LYS A 159 -13.92 14.18 -13.72
CA LYS A 159 -13.88 14.96 -12.47
C LYS A 159 -13.06 14.27 -11.38
N VAL A 160 -12.61 15.09 -10.42
CA VAL A 160 -12.05 14.64 -9.14
C VAL A 160 -12.92 15.16 -8.01
N GLU A 161 -13.26 14.30 -7.05
CA GLU A 161 -14.07 14.69 -5.90
C GLU A 161 -13.20 14.89 -4.66
N ILE A 162 -13.37 16.04 -3.97
CA ILE A 162 -12.82 16.31 -2.65
C ILE A 162 -13.88 15.94 -1.61
N TYR A 163 -13.63 14.92 -0.82
CA TYR A 163 -14.55 14.41 0.20
C TYR A 163 -14.35 15.14 1.54
N GLY A 164 -15.20 16.17 1.79
CA GLY A 164 -15.12 17.03 2.96
C GLY A 164 -14.14 18.20 2.75
N THR A 165 -14.63 19.41 3.07
CA THR A 165 -13.90 20.67 2.96
C THR A 165 -13.99 21.50 4.25
N ASP A 166 -14.42 20.84 5.33
CA ASP A 166 -14.70 21.42 6.63
C ASP A 166 -13.92 20.72 7.77
N TYR A 167 -12.82 20.00 7.44
CA TYR A 167 -11.93 19.42 8.44
C TYR A 167 -11.10 20.50 9.15
N GLU A 168 -10.72 20.24 10.39
CA GLU A 168 -9.83 21.13 11.17
C GLU A 168 -8.38 21.02 10.67
N THR A 169 -8.13 21.48 9.45
CA THR A 169 -6.84 21.49 8.76
C THR A 169 -6.61 22.85 8.09
N ARG A 170 -5.40 23.08 7.58
CA ARG A 170 -5.01 24.38 7.00
C ARG A 170 -5.88 24.87 5.84
N ASP A 171 -6.56 23.96 5.11
CA ASP A 171 -7.41 24.31 3.95
C ASP A 171 -8.77 23.62 3.97
N GLY A 172 -9.12 22.99 5.09
CA GLY A 172 -10.39 22.29 5.27
C GLY A 172 -10.43 20.89 4.70
N THR A 173 -9.36 20.40 4.02
CA THR A 173 -9.32 19.05 3.45
C THR A 173 -8.41 18.12 4.24
N CYS A 174 -8.61 16.80 4.15
CA CYS A 174 -7.78 15.82 4.84
C CYS A 174 -6.30 15.97 4.49
N VAL A 175 -5.42 15.68 5.47
CA VAL A 175 -3.97 15.68 5.28
C VAL A 175 -3.45 14.25 5.28
N ARG A 176 -2.61 13.92 4.31
CA ARG A 176 -2.01 12.58 4.13
C ARG A 176 -0.51 12.67 3.91
N ASP A 177 0.21 11.71 4.45
CA ASP A 177 1.58 11.44 4.09
C ASP A 177 1.64 10.49 2.89
N TYR A 178 2.67 10.64 2.07
CA TYR A 178 2.90 9.82 0.89
C TYR A 178 4.31 9.24 0.91
N ILE A 179 4.44 8.03 0.40
CA ILE A 179 5.74 7.39 0.14
C ILE A 179 5.81 6.96 -1.31
N HIS A 180 6.96 7.18 -1.94
CA HIS A 180 7.18 6.70 -3.30
C HIS A 180 7.34 5.18 -3.32
N VAL A 181 6.74 4.49 -4.31
CA VAL A 181 6.78 3.02 -4.41
C VAL A 181 8.20 2.46 -4.52
N VAL A 182 9.13 3.22 -5.11
CA VAL A 182 10.55 2.83 -5.20
C VAL A 182 11.21 2.88 -3.82
N ASP A 183 10.95 3.93 -3.02
CA ASP A 183 11.48 4.03 -1.65
C ASP A 183 10.94 2.93 -0.74
N LEU A 184 9.64 2.64 -0.87
CA LEU A 184 9.00 1.52 -0.18
C LEU A 184 9.64 0.19 -0.57
N SER A 185 9.91 -0.02 -1.87
CA SER A 185 10.56 -1.24 -2.36
C SER A 185 12.00 -1.38 -1.84
N ASN A 186 12.74 -0.27 -1.77
CA ASN A 186 14.09 -0.24 -1.17
C ASN A 186 14.04 -0.54 0.34
N ALA A 187 13.05 -0.03 1.07
CA ALA A 187 12.88 -0.34 2.49
C ALA A 187 12.61 -1.84 2.71
N ILE A 188 11.80 -2.47 1.86
CA ILE A 188 11.55 -3.93 1.90
C ILE A 188 12.85 -4.70 1.61
N LEU A 189 13.60 -4.33 0.56
CA LEU A 189 14.86 -4.98 0.23
C LEU A 189 15.85 -4.89 1.39
N ASN A 190 16.07 -3.68 1.94
CA ASN A 190 16.96 -3.46 3.07
C ASN A 190 16.56 -4.29 4.30
N ALA A 191 15.27 -4.45 4.57
CA ALA A 191 14.79 -5.27 5.67
C ALA A 191 15.06 -6.77 5.43
N ILE A 192 14.92 -7.26 4.19
CA ILE A 192 15.30 -8.63 3.84
C ILE A 192 16.78 -8.87 4.11
N GLU A 193 17.64 -7.97 3.64
CA GLU A 193 19.11 -8.08 3.78
C GLU A 193 19.59 -7.92 5.23
N SER A 194 18.92 -7.09 6.02
CA SER A 194 19.27 -6.82 7.42
C SER A 194 18.73 -7.86 8.40
N GLY A 195 17.71 -8.63 8.00
CA GLY A 195 17.01 -9.58 8.85
C GLY A 195 15.89 -8.96 9.70
N PRO A 196 15.19 -9.78 10.50
CA PRO A 196 14.00 -9.35 11.26
C PRO A 196 14.38 -8.37 12.37
N THR A 197 13.55 -7.32 12.54
CA THR A 197 13.72 -6.33 13.62
C THR A 197 13.01 -6.72 14.90
N ASN A 198 11.92 -7.50 14.79
CA ASN A 198 11.04 -7.89 15.90
C ASN A 198 10.52 -6.67 16.72
N THR A 199 10.53 -5.48 16.11
CA THR A 199 9.92 -4.29 16.71
C THR A 199 8.40 -4.33 16.52
N PRO A 200 7.61 -3.65 17.37
CA PRO A 200 6.16 -3.67 17.22
C PRO A 200 5.66 -3.31 15.83
N TYR A 201 6.26 -2.32 15.19
CA TYR A 201 6.10 -1.93 13.79
C TYR A 201 7.10 -0.81 13.44
N GLU A 202 7.27 -0.60 12.14
CA GLU A 202 7.98 0.54 11.56
C GLU A 202 7.05 1.29 10.60
N CYS A 203 7.19 2.61 10.53
CA CYS A 203 6.33 3.46 9.69
C CYS A 203 7.05 3.83 8.42
N LEU A 204 6.41 3.63 7.28
CA LEU A 204 6.94 4.02 5.97
C LEU A 204 6.09 5.15 5.37
N GLY A 205 6.56 6.38 5.56
CA GLY A 205 6.04 7.63 5.04
C GLY A 205 7.16 8.64 4.84
N SER A 206 6.86 9.84 4.36
CA SER A 206 7.83 10.89 4.09
C SER A 206 8.01 11.89 5.24
N ASN A 207 7.22 11.78 6.29
CA ASN A 207 7.09 12.79 7.35
C ASN A 207 6.65 14.17 6.83
N THR A 208 5.97 14.20 5.69
CA THR A 208 5.45 15.43 5.11
C THR A 208 3.97 15.23 4.77
N GLY A 209 3.12 16.01 5.45
CA GLY A 209 1.69 15.93 5.23
C GLY A 209 1.25 16.88 4.12
N TYR A 210 0.56 16.35 3.12
CA TYR A 210 -0.07 17.11 2.04
C TYR A 210 -1.60 17.03 2.17
N SER A 211 -2.25 18.17 2.06
CA SER A 211 -3.72 18.22 1.98
C SER A 211 -4.20 17.72 0.61
N VAL A 212 -5.48 17.34 0.52
CA VAL A 212 -6.07 16.96 -0.77
C VAL A 212 -5.98 18.08 -1.79
N ARG A 213 -6.20 19.35 -1.37
CA ARG A 213 -6.09 20.52 -2.26
C ARG A 213 -4.65 20.71 -2.75
N GLU A 214 -3.66 20.59 -1.88
CA GLU A 214 -2.25 20.70 -2.26
C GLU A 214 -1.84 19.63 -3.28
N VAL A 215 -2.28 18.38 -3.11
CA VAL A 215 -2.03 17.31 -4.08
C VAL A 215 -2.64 17.64 -5.45
N LEU A 216 -3.88 18.12 -5.48
CA LEU A 216 -4.55 18.48 -6.74
C LEU A 216 -3.93 19.72 -7.39
N GLN A 217 -3.47 20.69 -6.59
CA GLN A 217 -2.75 21.85 -7.09
C GLN A 217 -1.41 21.40 -7.72
N THR A 218 -0.62 20.60 -7.02
CA THR A 218 0.64 20.07 -7.55
C THR A 218 0.42 19.29 -8.85
N MET A 219 -0.67 18.50 -8.93
CA MET A 219 -1.04 17.78 -10.16
C MET A 219 -1.29 18.74 -11.33
N GLN A 220 -2.01 19.85 -11.10
CA GLN A 220 -2.27 20.85 -12.13
C GLN A 220 -0.98 21.58 -12.56
N GLU A 221 -0.10 21.90 -11.61
CA GLU A 221 1.18 22.56 -11.88
C GLU A 221 2.12 21.66 -12.71
N VAL A 222 2.27 20.39 -12.32
CA VAL A 222 3.14 19.42 -13.03
C VAL A 222 2.62 19.12 -14.43
N THR A 223 1.32 18.90 -14.58
CA THR A 223 0.72 18.49 -15.85
C THR A 223 0.35 19.66 -16.77
N GLY A 224 0.29 20.88 -16.25
CA GLY A 224 -0.25 22.07 -16.97
C GLY A 224 -1.75 21.92 -17.30
N LYS A 225 -2.45 20.96 -16.70
CA LYS A 225 -3.88 20.70 -16.96
C LYS A 225 -4.75 21.19 -15.81
N LYS A 226 -5.85 21.86 -16.15
CA LYS A 226 -6.86 22.25 -15.18
C LYS A 226 -7.77 21.06 -14.90
N LEU A 227 -7.90 20.68 -13.62
CA LEU A 227 -8.78 19.61 -13.17
C LEU A 227 -10.20 20.13 -12.91
N ASN A 228 -11.20 19.34 -13.26
CA ASN A 228 -12.59 19.57 -12.85
C ASN A 228 -12.78 19.00 -11.44
N ILE A 229 -12.67 19.88 -10.44
CA ILE A 229 -12.73 19.52 -9.02
C ILE A 229 -14.14 19.80 -8.48
N ILE A 230 -14.76 18.81 -7.83
CA ILE A 230 -16.09 18.90 -7.21
C ILE A 230 -15.95 18.60 -5.73
N GLU A 231 -16.59 19.43 -4.89
CA GLU A 231 -16.68 19.19 -3.45
C GLU A 231 -17.84 18.22 -3.15
N ALA A 232 -17.57 17.24 -2.30
CA ALA A 232 -18.51 16.22 -1.86
C ALA A 232 -18.53 16.14 -0.32
N PRO A 233 -19.58 15.58 0.29
CA PRO A 233 -19.63 15.33 1.73
C PRO A 233 -18.45 14.47 2.21
N ARG A 234 -18.11 14.56 3.50
CA ARG A 234 -17.10 13.67 4.13
C ARG A 234 -17.45 12.21 3.91
N ARG A 235 -16.43 11.38 3.68
CA ARG A 235 -16.59 9.92 3.71
C ARG A 235 -16.51 9.41 5.14
N GLU A 236 -17.32 8.43 5.47
CA GLU A 236 -17.22 7.75 6.75
C GLU A 236 -15.88 7.00 6.87
N GLY A 237 -15.23 7.17 8.02
CA GLY A 237 -13.95 6.53 8.31
C GLY A 237 -12.70 7.26 7.77
N ASP A 238 -12.86 8.44 7.14
CA ASP A 238 -11.71 9.25 6.74
C ASP A 238 -11.11 10.00 7.95
N ALA A 239 -9.81 9.74 8.21
CA ALA A 239 -9.03 10.48 9.21
C ALA A 239 -8.84 11.95 8.80
N VAL A 240 -8.84 12.85 9.78
CA VAL A 240 -8.52 14.28 9.56
C VAL A 240 -7.10 14.45 9.05
N SER A 241 -6.15 13.77 9.68
CA SER A 241 -4.72 13.81 9.33
C SER A 241 -4.10 12.43 9.57
N SER A 242 -3.24 11.98 8.66
CA SER A 242 -2.43 10.77 8.81
C SER A 242 -1.03 11.05 8.25
N VAL A 243 -0.12 11.42 9.15
CA VAL A 243 1.27 11.78 8.84
C VAL A 243 2.18 11.05 9.82
N VAL A 244 3.29 10.49 9.31
CA VAL A 244 4.26 9.82 10.15
C VAL A 244 5.11 10.84 10.91
N ASP A 245 5.47 10.49 12.13
CA ASP A 245 6.37 11.30 12.97
C ASP A 245 7.74 10.58 13.10
N THR A 246 8.40 10.35 11.97
CA THR A 246 9.74 9.76 11.91
C THR A 246 10.57 10.39 10.81
N LEU A 247 11.88 10.53 11.05
CA LEU A 247 12.81 11.12 10.09
C LEU A 247 13.23 10.08 9.04
N SER A 248 12.44 9.91 8.00
CA SER A 248 12.85 9.15 6.82
C SER A 248 13.04 10.08 5.62
N LYS A 249 14.12 9.87 4.84
CA LYS A 249 14.37 10.63 3.61
C LYS A 249 13.78 9.87 2.43
N HIS A 250 12.72 10.43 1.84
CA HIS A 250 12.01 9.82 0.71
C HIS A 250 11.86 10.79 -0.46
N VAL A 251 11.51 10.26 -1.61
CA VAL A 251 11.20 11.04 -2.82
C VAL A 251 10.01 11.97 -2.56
N THR A 252 10.05 13.18 -3.09
CA THR A 252 9.04 14.20 -2.87
C THR A 252 7.71 13.85 -3.54
N LEU A 253 6.60 14.45 -3.06
CA LEU A 253 5.29 14.31 -3.68
C LEU A 253 5.29 14.73 -5.15
N THR A 254 6.00 15.80 -5.52
CA THR A 254 6.14 16.27 -6.91
C THR A 254 6.70 15.17 -7.80
N LYS A 255 7.77 14.49 -7.37
CA LYS A 255 8.36 13.36 -8.11
C LYS A 255 7.37 12.20 -8.26
N SER A 256 6.62 11.86 -7.20
CA SER A 256 5.58 10.83 -7.28
C SER A 256 4.49 11.16 -8.30
N ILE A 257 4.12 12.44 -8.41
CA ILE A 257 3.12 12.92 -9.37
C ILE A 257 3.69 12.91 -10.80
N GLU A 258 4.91 13.40 -11.00
CA GLU A 258 5.60 13.38 -12.30
C GLU A 258 5.66 11.95 -12.85
N ASP A 259 6.11 10.99 -12.05
CA ASP A 259 6.24 9.60 -12.47
C ASP A 259 4.89 8.96 -12.82
N MET A 260 3.79 9.36 -12.20
CA MET A 260 2.45 8.83 -12.50
C MET A 260 1.77 9.49 -13.71
N CYS A 261 2.32 10.58 -14.21
CA CYS A 261 1.77 11.33 -15.36
C CYS A 261 2.49 11.04 -16.69
N LEU A 262 3.61 10.32 -16.65
CA LEU A 262 4.36 9.86 -17.82
C LEU A 262 3.80 8.53 -18.32
#